data_202f22a550190d474b95a60aba5592fe
#
_entry.id   202f22a550190d474b95a60aba5592fe
#
_cell.length_a   1.000
_cell.length_b   1.000
_cell.length_c   1.000
_cell.angle_alpha   90.00
_cell.angle_beta   90.00
_cell.angle_gamma   90.00
#
_symmetry.space_group_name_H-M   'P 1'
#
loop_
_entity.id
_entity.type
_entity.pdbx_description
1 polymer ?
#
loop_
_entity_poly.entity_id
_entity_poly.type
_entity_poly.pdbx_seq_one_letter_code
_entity_poly.pdbx_strand_id
1 'polypeptide(L)'
;VLSSREYQAVQHLRDAFGELASLDSVSKPIKRSEAVKIFLRMVSSTDFQPEGSASTVQVLGELEASGLIFDHLWILGLHDSALPRPPSPNPFIPIPVQRRYQMKRSDSERESQFAEQVVSRLFSAAPDIVLSWPRRDKGAEQRPSPFLRHIEEGPMVLADSCAPDLAYWRDRPVLEELSDHQGPPISTRKPFSGGTGLIKDQALCPFRAFAHHRLRAEKLDEPDIGIDNMSRGIHVHTVLDLFSDKTVDQQTLLSLTEEALISSLRDAVSGALERLEKERRCDLPPRQKQIERRRLFLLARRWLEMESRRKPFRVVASEKSHQIKIGDLLIRTRIDRVDELEDGSCAIIDYKTGQADPLQWLDDRVTEPQLPAYCLGMSQDQLGAVMFAVVRSKEKECGFRGVARDLESWPGAKSRKLSSYGVLGFW
;
A
#
# COMPACT_ATOMS: atom_id res chain seq x y z
N VAL A 1 -3.21 -12.18 -28.69
CA VAL A 1 -3.76 -11.54 -27.48
C VAL A 1 -3.60 -12.56 -26.35
N LEU A 2 -2.94 -12.19 -25.25
CA LEU A 2 -2.79 -13.05 -24.08
C LEU A 2 -4.13 -13.16 -23.34
N SER A 3 -4.43 -14.33 -22.80
CA SER A 3 -5.50 -14.48 -21.81
C SER A 3 -5.13 -13.76 -20.51
N SER A 4 -6.12 -13.51 -19.61
CA SER A 4 -5.87 -12.89 -18.32
C SER A 4 -4.81 -13.64 -17.50
N ARG A 5 -4.90 -14.98 -17.50
CA ARG A 5 -3.93 -15.84 -16.79
C ARG A 5 -2.52 -15.75 -17.38
N GLU A 6 -2.38 -15.75 -18.69
CA GLU A 6 -1.08 -15.59 -19.36
C GLU A 6 -0.49 -14.20 -19.12
N TYR A 7 -1.32 -13.16 -19.12
CA TYR A 7 -0.90 -11.82 -18.81
C TYR A 7 -0.34 -11.72 -17.36
N GLN A 8 -1.07 -12.26 -16.39
CA GLN A 8 -0.63 -12.30 -14.99
C GLN A 8 0.69 -13.08 -14.84
N ALA A 9 0.82 -14.23 -15.51
CA ALA A 9 2.06 -15.01 -15.49
C ALA A 9 3.25 -14.22 -16.06
N VAL A 10 3.05 -13.45 -17.14
CA VAL A 10 4.09 -12.58 -17.71
C VAL A 10 4.47 -11.45 -16.75
N GLN A 11 3.51 -10.87 -16.03
CA GLN A 11 3.82 -9.85 -15.02
C GLN A 11 4.65 -10.45 -13.88
N HIS A 12 4.24 -11.57 -13.30
CA HIS A 12 5.03 -12.27 -12.26
C HIS A 12 6.45 -12.63 -12.71
N LEU A 13 6.60 -13.05 -13.97
CA LEU A 13 7.92 -13.30 -14.53
C LEU A 13 8.78 -12.03 -14.61
N ARG A 14 8.18 -10.89 -14.96
CA ARG A 14 8.88 -9.59 -14.97
C ARG A 14 9.29 -9.15 -13.58
N ASP A 15 8.43 -9.36 -12.58
CA ASP A 15 8.73 -9.04 -11.19
C ASP A 15 9.91 -9.89 -10.68
N ALA A 16 9.93 -11.18 -11.00
CA ALA A 16 11.06 -12.06 -10.69
C ALA A 16 12.38 -11.61 -11.35
N PHE A 17 12.34 -11.03 -12.55
CA PHE A 17 13.52 -10.41 -13.15
C PHE A 17 13.95 -9.15 -12.39
N GLY A 18 13.01 -8.36 -11.91
CA GLY A 18 13.27 -7.20 -11.05
C GLY A 18 13.95 -7.59 -9.75
N GLU A 19 13.46 -8.66 -9.10
CA GLU A 19 14.05 -9.21 -7.89
C GLU A 19 15.47 -9.73 -8.13
N LEU A 20 15.69 -10.48 -9.22
CA LEU A 20 17.04 -10.92 -9.59
C LEU A 20 17.98 -9.73 -9.78
N ALA A 21 17.53 -8.66 -10.45
CA ALA A 21 18.34 -7.47 -10.66
C ALA A 21 18.64 -6.73 -9.35
N SER A 22 17.78 -6.83 -8.33
CA SER A 22 18.05 -6.22 -7.02
C SER A 22 19.27 -6.83 -6.30
N LEU A 23 19.61 -8.08 -6.61
CA LEU A 23 20.79 -8.77 -6.06
C LEU A 23 22.10 -8.13 -6.50
N ASP A 24 22.13 -7.34 -7.58
CA ASP A 24 23.32 -6.62 -8.03
C ASP A 24 23.89 -5.66 -6.97
N SER A 25 23.06 -5.23 -6.03
CA SER A 25 23.47 -4.36 -4.93
C SER A 25 24.34 -5.05 -3.87
N VAL A 26 24.23 -6.38 -3.76
CA VAL A 26 24.87 -7.19 -2.70
C VAL A 26 25.76 -8.32 -3.24
N SER A 27 25.59 -8.71 -4.51
CA SER A 27 26.37 -9.78 -5.13
C SER A 27 27.55 -9.26 -5.97
N LYS A 28 28.59 -10.07 -6.08
CA LYS A 28 29.65 -9.83 -7.06
C LYS A 28 29.15 -10.21 -8.45
N PRO A 29 29.78 -9.68 -9.53
CA PRO A 29 29.46 -10.11 -10.89
C PRO A 29 29.53 -11.63 -11.04
N ILE A 30 28.46 -12.23 -11.53
CA ILE A 30 28.34 -13.70 -11.70
C ILE A 30 28.25 -14.05 -13.18
N LYS A 31 28.57 -15.31 -13.52
CA LYS A 31 28.43 -15.80 -14.88
C LYS A 31 26.93 -15.96 -15.24
N ARG A 32 26.60 -15.78 -16.54
CA ARG A 32 25.25 -15.94 -17.05
C ARG A 32 24.60 -17.28 -16.64
N SER A 33 25.37 -18.38 -16.67
CA SER A 33 24.86 -19.70 -16.28
C SER A 33 24.47 -19.79 -14.81
N GLU A 34 25.14 -19.03 -13.94
CA GLU A 34 24.84 -18.95 -12.52
C GLU A 34 23.62 -18.06 -12.27
N ALA A 35 23.53 -16.91 -12.96
CA ALA A 35 22.35 -16.05 -12.91
C ALA A 35 21.08 -16.80 -13.32
N VAL A 36 21.15 -17.60 -14.39
CA VAL A 36 20.02 -18.45 -14.83
C VAL A 36 19.63 -19.47 -13.75
N LYS A 37 20.60 -20.11 -13.08
CA LYS A 37 20.30 -21.05 -11.99
C LYS A 37 19.61 -20.38 -10.80
N ILE A 38 20.08 -19.18 -10.43
CA ILE A 38 19.44 -18.40 -9.36
C ILE A 38 18.02 -18.05 -9.76
N PHE A 39 17.83 -17.51 -10.96
CA PHE A 39 16.52 -17.14 -11.48
C PHE A 39 15.53 -18.32 -11.50
N LEU A 40 15.93 -19.48 -12.03
CA LEU A 40 15.09 -20.67 -12.04
C LEU A 40 14.72 -21.13 -10.62
N ARG A 41 15.66 -21.01 -9.65
CA ARG A 41 15.36 -21.31 -8.25
C ARG A 41 14.35 -20.34 -7.66
N MET A 42 14.48 -19.03 -7.92
CA MET A 42 13.55 -18.02 -7.47
C MET A 42 12.16 -18.30 -8.03
N VAL A 43 12.03 -18.46 -9.34
CA VAL A 43 10.74 -18.74 -9.99
C VAL A 43 10.12 -20.05 -9.50
N SER A 44 10.93 -21.10 -9.29
CA SER A 44 10.41 -22.39 -8.79
C SER A 44 9.99 -22.38 -7.32
N SER A 45 10.43 -21.40 -6.54
CA SER A 45 10.04 -21.20 -5.14
C SER A 45 8.92 -20.18 -4.94
N THR A 46 8.48 -19.53 -6.03
CA THR A 46 7.40 -18.53 -5.98
C THR A 46 6.07 -19.19 -6.33
N ASP A 47 5.11 -19.09 -5.42
CA ASP A 47 3.75 -19.54 -5.67
C ASP A 47 3.04 -18.57 -6.62
N PHE A 48 2.46 -19.10 -7.69
CA PHE A 48 1.67 -18.34 -8.66
C PHE A 48 0.21 -18.75 -8.59
N GLN A 49 -0.61 -17.87 -8.02
CA GLN A 49 -2.07 -18.01 -8.01
C GLN A 49 -2.67 -16.92 -8.91
N PRO A 50 -3.08 -17.26 -10.14
CA PRO A 50 -3.76 -16.31 -11.00
C PRO A 50 -5.14 -15.98 -10.45
N GLU A 51 -5.51 -14.72 -10.50
CA GLU A 51 -6.89 -14.29 -10.23
C GLU A 51 -7.84 -15.03 -11.18
N GLY A 52 -8.79 -15.74 -10.63
CA GLY A 52 -9.76 -16.54 -11.35
C GLY A 52 -11.17 -16.32 -10.81
N SER A 53 -12.15 -16.94 -11.45
CA SER A 53 -13.53 -16.99 -10.95
C SER A 53 -13.57 -17.71 -9.61
N ALA A 54 -14.43 -17.25 -8.69
CA ALA A 54 -14.66 -17.89 -7.41
C ALA A 54 -14.98 -19.39 -7.61
N SER A 55 -14.20 -20.26 -6.95
CA SER A 55 -14.45 -21.69 -6.93
C SER A 55 -15.35 -22.03 -5.74
N THR A 56 -16.32 -22.91 -5.95
CA THR A 56 -17.19 -23.43 -4.86
C THR A 56 -16.42 -24.29 -3.87
N VAL A 57 -15.29 -24.87 -4.26
CA VAL A 57 -14.40 -25.62 -3.40
C VAL A 57 -13.07 -24.90 -3.32
N GLN A 58 -12.64 -24.55 -2.12
CA GLN A 58 -11.38 -23.89 -1.85
C GLN A 58 -10.47 -24.81 -1.03
N VAL A 59 -9.19 -24.86 -1.38
CA VAL A 59 -8.14 -25.52 -0.60
C VAL A 59 -7.25 -24.42 -0.04
N LEU A 60 -7.29 -24.25 1.28
CA LEU A 60 -6.67 -23.13 1.97
C LEU A 60 -5.69 -23.63 3.04
N GLY A 61 -4.68 -22.86 3.33
CA GLY A 61 -3.87 -23.04 4.52
C GLY A 61 -4.64 -22.67 5.80
N GLU A 62 -4.21 -23.19 6.94
CA GLU A 62 -4.85 -22.96 8.24
C GLU A 62 -5.03 -21.48 8.60
N LEU A 63 -4.06 -20.63 8.19
CA LEU A 63 -4.10 -19.20 8.44
C LEU A 63 -4.97 -18.45 7.43
N GLU A 64 -5.00 -18.92 6.19
CA GLU A 64 -5.84 -18.35 5.12
C GLU A 64 -7.31 -18.59 5.39
N ALA A 65 -7.66 -19.77 5.91
CA ALA A 65 -9.01 -20.14 6.29
C ALA A 65 -9.47 -19.48 7.61
N SER A 66 -8.52 -19.03 8.44
CA SER A 66 -8.84 -18.47 9.77
C SER A 66 -9.53 -17.11 9.66
N GLY A 67 -10.82 -17.07 9.99
CA GLY A 67 -11.67 -15.88 9.95
C GLY A 67 -12.60 -15.82 8.73
N LEU A 68 -12.58 -16.85 7.87
CA LEU A 68 -13.59 -17.06 6.84
C LEU A 68 -14.72 -17.93 7.38
N ILE A 69 -15.89 -17.83 6.78
CA ILE A 69 -17.08 -18.65 7.09
C ILE A 69 -17.35 -19.53 5.87
N PHE A 70 -17.64 -20.80 6.13
CA PHE A 70 -17.91 -21.80 5.10
C PHE A 70 -19.23 -22.52 5.42
N ASP A 71 -19.88 -23.05 4.40
CA ASP A 71 -21.05 -23.93 4.57
C ASP A 71 -20.63 -25.28 5.13
N HIS A 72 -19.50 -25.81 4.65
CA HIS A 72 -18.90 -27.06 5.08
C HIS A 72 -17.39 -26.88 5.13
N LEU A 73 -16.74 -27.45 6.14
CA LEU A 73 -15.29 -27.36 6.31
C LEU A 73 -14.69 -28.74 6.55
N TRP A 74 -13.68 -29.09 5.78
CA TRP A 74 -12.88 -30.28 6.04
C TRP A 74 -11.46 -29.88 6.46
N ILE A 75 -11.10 -30.15 7.71
CA ILE A 75 -9.77 -29.86 8.24
C ILE A 75 -8.93 -31.14 8.18
N LEU A 76 -7.91 -31.10 7.33
CA LEU A 76 -7.04 -32.23 7.04
C LEU A 76 -5.75 -32.16 7.88
N GLY A 77 -5.18 -33.32 8.21
CA GLY A 77 -3.84 -33.43 8.76
C GLY A 77 -3.72 -33.05 10.24
N LEU A 78 -4.78 -33.21 11.04
CA LEU A 78 -4.81 -32.88 12.45
C LEU A 78 -4.09 -33.93 13.30
N HIS A 79 -2.77 -34.05 13.16
CA HIS A 79 -1.93 -34.96 13.98
C HIS A 79 -1.00 -34.16 14.92
N ASP A 80 -0.45 -34.83 15.90
CA ASP A 80 0.30 -34.26 17.03
C ASP A 80 1.59 -33.53 16.64
N SER A 81 2.17 -33.81 15.48
CA SER A 81 3.36 -33.11 14.96
C SER A 81 3.03 -32.02 13.96
N ALA A 82 1.75 -31.88 13.54
CA ALA A 82 1.31 -30.81 12.65
C ALA A 82 0.65 -29.66 13.42
N LEU A 83 -0.12 -29.98 14.47
CA LEU A 83 -0.85 -28.99 15.25
C LEU A 83 -1.00 -29.44 16.73
N PRO A 84 -0.34 -28.78 17.70
CA PRO A 84 0.58 -27.64 17.52
C PRO A 84 1.88 -28.05 16.80
N ARG A 85 2.46 -27.13 16.06
CA ARG A 85 3.74 -27.36 15.38
C ARG A 85 4.88 -27.41 16.42
N PRO A 86 5.91 -28.23 16.20
CA PRO A 86 7.10 -28.18 17.05
C PRO A 86 7.78 -26.81 16.94
N PRO A 87 8.35 -26.28 18.04
CA PRO A 87 9.05 -25.02 18.02
C PRO A 87 10.25 -25.08 17.08
N SER A 88 10.50 -23.96 16.40
CA SER A 88 11.64 -23.79 15.51
C SER A 88 12.21 -22.38 15.70
N PRO A 89 12.92 -22.13 16.81
CA PRO A 89 13.44 -20.82 17.15
C PRO A 89 14.47 -20.34 16.11
N ASN A 90 14.56 -19.04 15.92
CA ASN A 90 15.53 -18.42 15.02
C ASN A 90 16.95 -18.66 15.57
N PRO A 91 17.86 -19.31 14.82
CA PRO A 91 19.21 -19.64 15.30
C PRO A 91 20.09 -18.40 15.52
N PHE A 92 19.78 -17.26 14.95
CA PHE A 92 20.54 -16.03 15.07
C PHE A 92 20.12 -15.14 16.26
N ILE A 93 19.05 -15.49 16.95
CA ILE A 93 18.55 -14.72 18.09
C ILE A 93 18.60 -15.62 19.35
N PRO A 94 19.20 -15.16 20.46
CA PRO A 94 19.23 -15.94 21.70
C PRO A 94 17.82 -16.35 22.16
N ILE A 95 17.64 -17.63 22.52
CA ILE A 95 16.34 -18.18 22.95
C ILE A 95 15.69 -17.38 24.10
N PRO A 96 16.42 -16.90 25.13
CA PRO A 96 15.82 -16.10 26.21
C PRO A 96 15.21 -14.79 25.69
N VAL A 97 15.81 -14.19 24.64
CA VAL A 97 15.30 -12.97 24.01
C VAL A 97 14.01 -13.28 23.24
N GLN A 98 14.02 -14.37 22.45
CA GLN A 98 12.83 -14.80 21.72
C GLN A 98 11.65 -15.06 22.66
N ARG A 99 11.86 -15.77 23.77
CA ARG A 99 10.84 -16.01 24.79
C ARG A 99 10.36 -14.73 25.46
N ARG A 100 11.27 -13.84 25.85
CA ARG A 100 10.93 -12.56 26.47
C ARG A 100 10.00 -11.71 25.58
N TYR A 101 10.23 -11.73 24.27
CA TYR A 101 9.42 -10.99 23.30
C TYR A 101 8.32 -11.83 22.66
N GLN A 102 8.05 -13.02 23.16
CA GLN A 102 7.00 -13.93 22.65
C GLN A 102 7.04 -14.14 21.14
N MET A 103 8.24 -14.29 20.61
CA MET A 103 8.42 -14.46 19.17
C MET A 103 7.78 -15.78 18.70
N LYS A 104 7.24 -15.78 17.49
CA LYS A 104 6.70 -17.00 16.88
C LYS A 104 7.76 -18.10 16.83
N ARG A 105 7.34 -19.35 17.07
CA ARG A 105 8.17 -20.56 17.07
C ARG A 105 9.26 -20.60 18.13
N SER A 106 9.23 -19.71 19.12
CA SER A 106 10.27 -19.64 20.15
C SER A 106 10.25 -20.80 21.15
N ASP A 107 9.07 -21.30 21.46
CA ASP A 107 8.86 -22.41 22.41
C ASP A 107 7.50 -23.10 22.20
N SER A 108 7.35 -24.27 22.85
CA SER A 108 6.15 -25.11 22.72
C SER A 108 4.90 -24.47 23.30
N GLU A 109 5.02 -23.69 24.36
CA GLU A 109 3.88 -23.03 25.00
C GLU A 109 3.27 -21.99 24.05
N ARG A 110 4.11 -21.17 23.43
CA ARG A 110 3.70 -20.19 22.45
C ARG A 110 3.04 -20.82 21.23
N GLU A 111 3.61 -21.90 20.71
CA GLU A 111 3.02 -22.65 19.57
C GLU A 111 1.69 -23.31 19.95
N SER A 112 1.56 -23.82 21.18
CA SER A 112 0.29 -24.37 21.65
C SER A 112 -0.80 -23.32 21.78
N GLN A 113 -0.49 -22.15 22.37
CA GLN A 113 -1.44 -21.04 22.49
C GLN A 113 -1.88 -20.54 21.11
N PHE A 114 -0.94 -20.43 20.18
CA PHE A 114 -1.25 -20.02 18.82
C PHE A 114 -2.15 -21.04 18.10
N ALA A 115 -1.82 -22.32 18.21
CA ALA A 115 -2.61 -23.40 17.62
C ALA A 115 -4.03 -23.46 18.20
N GLU A 116 -4.19 -23.24 19.51
CA GLU A 116 -5.50 -23.16 20.17
C GLU A 116 -6.38 -22.04 19.58
N GLN A 117 -5.80 -20.86 19.35
CA GLN A 117 -6.51 -19.76 18.73
C GLN A 117 -6.96 -20.08 17.30
N VAL A 118 -6.09 -20.71 16.50
CA VAL A 118 -6.39 -21.12 15.13
C VAL A 118 -7.50 -22.17 15.13
N VAL A 119 -7.36 -23.21 15.94
CA VAL A 119 -8.36 -24.30 16.07
C VAL A 119 -9.71 -23.76 16.50
N SER A 120 -9.76 -22.90 17.51
CA SER A 120 -11.02 -22.29 17.98
C SER A 120 -11.74 -21.53 16.87
N ARG A 121 -10.99 -20.79 16.03
CA ARG A 121 -11.57 -20.08 14.89
C ARG A 121 -12.08 -21.03 13.81
N LEU A 122 -11.30 -22.04 13.46
CA LEU A 122 -11.69 -23.02 12.45
C LEU A 122 -12.91 -23.84 12.88
N PHE A 123 -13.02 -24.20 14.18
CA PHE A 123 -14.16 -24.93 14.72
C PHE A 123 -15.45 -24.08 14.78
N SER A 124 -15.31 -22.76 14.63
CA SER A 124 -16.44 -21.84 14.54
C SER A 124 -16.72 -21.37 13.12
N ALA A 125 -15.95 -21.85 12.12
CA ALA A 125 -16.00 -21.36 10.77
C ALA A 125 -17.09 -22.00 9.89
N ALA A 126 -17.68 -23.11 10.31
CA ALA A 126 -18.75 -23.79 9.56
C ALA A 126 -19.69 -24.53 10.52
N PRO A 127 -20.97 -24.71 10.14
CA PRO A 127 -21.90 -25.53 10.91
C PRO A 127 -21.53 -27.03 10.86
N ASP A 128 -21.02 -27.50 9.73
CA ASP A 128 -20.59 -28.90 9.50
C ASP A 128 -19.09 -28.96 9.30
N ILE A 129 -18.40 -29.66 10.20
CA ILE A 129 -16.95 -29.76 10.17
C ILE A 129 -16.52 -31.22 10.18
N VAL A 130 -15.72 -31.61 9.21
CA VAL A 130 -15.06 -32.91 9.15
C VAL A 130 -13.60 -32.74 9.58
N LEU A 131 -13.16 -33.53 10.57
CA LEU A 131 -11.80 -33.52 11.08
C LEU A 131 -11.12 -34.85 10.71
N SER A 132 -9.91 -34.79 10.18
CA SER A 132 -9.18 -35.97 9.79
C SER A 132 -7.68 -35.87 10.01
N TRP A 133 -7.04 -37.00 10.28
CA TRP A 133 -5.59 -37.13 10.40
C TRP A 133 -5.10 -38.43 9.79
N PRO A 134 -3.88 -38.49 9.28
CA PRO A 134 -3.29 -39.71 8.76
C PRO A 134 -2.88 -40.62 9.93
N ARG A 135 -3.19 -41.88 9.87
CA ARG A 135 -2.66 -42.87 10.86
C ARG A 135 -1.16 -43.10 10.69
N ARG A 136 -0.64 -42.90 9.48
CA ARG A 136 0.79 -43.02 9.16
C ARG A 136 1.22 -41.92 8.21
N ASP A 137 2.36 -41.33 8.48
CA ASP A 137 3.05 -40.40 7.55
C ASP A 137 4.51 -40.83 7.46
N LYS A 138 5.03 -40.94 6.22
CA LYS A 138 6.42 -41.36 5.94
C LYS A 138 6.88 -42.61 6.72
N GLY A 139 5.97 -43.57 6.93
CA GLY A 139 6.24 -44.78 7.64
C GLY A 139 6.13 -44.71 9.16
N ALA A 140 5.99 -43.54 9.75
CA ALA A 140 5.78 -43.34 11.18
C ALA A 140 4.30 -43.30 11.52
N GLU A 141 3.91 -43.92 12.68
CA GLU A 141 2.57 -43.79 13.21
C GLU A 141 2.34 -42.38 13.74
N GLN A 142 1.18 -41.81 13.40
CA GLN A 142 0.76 -40.48 13.83
C GLN A 142 -0.36 -40.60 14.86
N ARG A 143 -0.34 -39.73 15.85
CA ARG A 143 -1.41 -39.59 16.84
C ARG A 143 -2.29 -38.39 16.50
N PRO A 144 -3.58 -38.43 16.89
CA PRO A 144 -4.42 -37.25 16.72
C PRO A 144 -3.87 -36.06 17.50
N SER A 145 -4.11 -34.87 16.98
CA SER A 145 -3.77 -33.61 17.65
C SER A 145 -4.37 -33.57 19.07
N PRO A 146 -3.67 -33.00 20.05
CA PRO A 146 -4.19 -32.86 21.42
C PRO A 146 -5.53 -32.09 21.49
N PHE A 147 -5.84 -31.27 20.51
CA PHE A 147 -7.10 -30.53 20.43
C PHE A 147 -8.32 -31.40 20.10
N LEU A 148 -8.10 -32.64 19.65
CA LEU A 148 -9.17 -33.58 19.33
C LEU A 148 -9.55 -34.51 20.50
N ARG A 149 -8.93 -34.38 21.67
CA ARG A 149 -9.11 -35.32 22.81
C ARG A 149 -10.55 -35.48 23.29
N HIS A 150 -11.40 -34.51 23.06
CA HIS A 150 -12.78 -34.46 23.52
C HIS A 150 -13.78 -34.77 22.40
N ILE A 151 -13.28 -35.13 21.21
CA ILE A 151 -14.11 -35.42 20.04
C ILE A 151 -14.08 -36.95 19.86
N GLU A 152 -15.26 -37.55 19.82
CA GLU A 152 -15.38 -38.98 19.59
C GLU A 152 -15.01 -39.31 18.12
N GLU A 153 -14.15 -40.33 17.96
CA GLU A 153 -13.85 -40.85 16.63
C GLU A 153 -15.09 -41.57 16.08
N GLY A 154 -15.57 -41.04 14.94
CA GLY A 154 -16.59 -41.71 14.13
C GLY A 154 -15.97 -42.34 12.90
N PRO A 155 -16.50 -43.48 12.39
CA PRO A 155 -16.07 -43.97 11.10
C PRO A 155 -16.45 -42.95 10.02
N MET A 156 -15.48 -42.49 9.20
CA MET A 156 -15.78 -41.75 8.00
C MET A 156 -16.38 -42.73 6.98
N VAL A 157 -17.69 -42.77 6.93
CA VAL A 157 -18.42 -43.51 5.89
C VAL A 157 -18.38 -42.64 4.65
N LEU A 158 -17.37 -42.84 3.80
CA LEU A 158 -17.46 -42.36 2.42
C LEU A 158 -18.55 -43.25 1.79
N ALA A 159 -19.73 -42.66 1.59
CA ALA A 159 -20.77 -43.33 0.83
C ALA A 159 -20.21 -43.70 -0.55
N ASP A 160 -20.31 -44.97 -0.92
CA ASP A 160 -19.90 -45.48 -2.25
C ASP A 160 -20.65 -44.78 -3.40
N SER A 161 -21.57 -43.90 -3.10
CA SER A 161 -22.48 -43.22 -4.00
C SER A 161 -22.10 -41.74 -4.27
N CYS A 162 -20.90 -41.25 -3.92
CA CYS A 162 -20.53 -39.84 -4.15
C CYS A 162 -20.38 -39.44 -5.62
N ALA A 163 -20.35 -40.40 -6.54
CA ALA A 163 -20.24 -40.05 -7.98
C ALA A 163 -21.48 -39.39 -8.61
N PRO A 164 -22.73 -39.75 -8.25
CA PRO A 164 -23.91 -39.05 -8.75
C PRO A 164 -24.15 -37.67 -8.10
N ASP A 165 -23.77 -37.50 -6.84
CA ASP A 165 -24.08 -36.28 -6.08
C ASP A 165 -23.21 -35.08 -6.48
N LEU A 166 -22.00 -35.30 -6.98
CA LEU A 166 -21.15 -34.23 -7.51
C LEU A 166 -21.79 -33.53 -8.73
N ALA A 167 -22.56 -34.28 -9.55
CA ALA A 167 -23.32 -33.67 -10.66
C ALA A 167 -24.53 -32.87 -10.13
N TYR A 168 -25.18 -33.36 -9.05
CA TYR A 168 -26.32 -32.69 -8.43
C TYR A 168 -25.93 -31.34 -7.79
N TRP A 169 -24.76 -31.26 -7.17
CA TRP A 169 -24.26 -30.00 -6.57
C TRP A 169 -23.68 -29.06 -7.60
N ARG A 170 -23.16 -29.54 -8.74
CA ARG A 170 -22.69 -28.70 -9.84
C ARG A 170 -23.81 -27.88 -10.51
N ASP A 171 -25.01 -28.42 -10.56
CA ASP A 171 -26.14 -27.84 -11.31
C ASP A 171 -27.05 -26.94 -10.42
N ARG A 172 -26.73 -26.80 -9.15
CA ARG A 172 -27.46 -25.94 -8.22
C ARG A 172 -26.51 -25.02 -7.45
N PRO A 173 -26.05 -23.92 -8.05
CA PRO A 173 -25.43 -22.85 -7.27
C PRO A 173 -26.56 -22.14 -6.48
N VAL A 174 -26.87 -22.62 -5.28
CA VAL A 174 -27.63 -21.84 -4.31
C VAL A 174 -26.58 -20.99 -3.59
N LEU A 175 -26.05 -20.01 -4.29
CA LEU A 175 -25.31 -18.93 -3.68
C LEU A 175 -26.35 -17.93 -3.19
N GLU A 176 -26.55 -17.87 -1.89
CA GLU A 176 -27.23 -16.76 -1.26
C GLU A 176 -26.26 -15.56 -1.27
N GLU A 177 -26.55 -14.57 -2.11
CA GLU A 177 -25.79 -13.33 -2.14
C GLU A 177 -26.21 -12.49 -0.95
N LEU A 178 -25.51 -12.62 0.17
CA LEU A 178 -25.68 -11.76 1.34
C LEU A 178 -24.95 -10.44 1.10
N SER A 179 -25.70 -9.43 0.65
CA SER A 179 -25.20 -8.07 0.62
C SER A 179 -25.22 -7.45 2.02
N ASP A 180 -24.19 -7.71 2.81
CA ASP A 180 -24.00 -7.01 4.08
C ASP A 180 -23.28 -5.67 3.85
N HIS A 181 -24.08 -4.62 3.67
CA HIS A 181 -23.57 -3.26 3.48
C HIS A 181 -23.47 -2.49 4.81
N GLN A 182 -23.79 -3.10 5.93
CA GLN A 182 -23.83 -2.43 7.23
C GLN A 182 -22.64 -2.79 8.10
N GLY A 183 -21.58 -1.99 7.98
CA GLY A 183 -20.48 -2.03 8.96
C GLY A 183 -20.89 -1.45 10.31
N PRO A 184 -20.17 -1.77 11.41
CA PRO A 184 -20.39 -1.16 12.72
C PRO A 184 -20.34 0.38 12.62
N PRO A 185 -21.25 1.12 13.29
CA PRO A 185 -21.32 2.57 13.17
C PRO A 185 -20.03 3.27 13.59
N ILE A 186 -19.69 4.35 12.91
CA ILE A 186 -18.53 5.18 13.21
C ILE A 186 -18.94 6.28 14.19
N SER A 187 -18.12 6.50 15.23
CA SER A 187 -18.31 7.66 16.10
C SER A 187 -17.89 8.94 15.38
N THR A 188 -18.82 9.84 15.14
CA THR A 188 -18.58 11.12 14.44
C THR A 188 -18.08 12.24 15.38
N ARG A 189 -17.93 11.95 16.68
CA ARG A 189 -17.56 12.96 17.69
C ARG A 189 -16.09 13.42 17.63
N LYS A 190 -15.22 12.67 16.96
CA LYS A 190 -13.79 13.00 16.84
C LYS A 190 -13.36 12.93 15.38
N PRO A 191 -12.39 13.76 14.95
CA PRO A 191 -11.83 13.65 13.62
C PRO A 191 -11.27 12.26 13.38
N PHE A 192 -11.64 11.65 12.27
CA PHE A 192 -11.19 10.31 11.90
C PHE A 192 -9.72 10.37 11.44
N SER A 193 -8.89 9.46 11.95
CA SER A 193 -7.51 9.30 11.51
C SER A 193 -7.47 8.46 10.23
N GLY A 194 -6.62 8.84 9.28
CA GLY A 194 -6.49 8.15 7.99
C GLY A 194 -6.48 9.10 6.80
N GLY A 195 -6.81 10.37 7.04
CA GLY A 195 -6.76 11.40 6.02
C GLY A 195 -7.61 11.06 4.78
N THR A 196 -7.16 11.52 3.63
CA THR A 196 -7.79 11.22 2.34
C THR A 196 -7.58 9.76 1.91
N GLY A 197 -6.65 9.03 2.53
CA GLY A 197 -6.45 7.59 2.33
C GLY A 197 -7.69 6.76 2.69
N LEU A 198 -8.45 7.18 3.71
CA LEU A 198 -9.74 6.56 4.03
C LEU A 198 -10.72 6.62 2.86
N ILE A 199 -10.82 7.80 2.21
CA ILE A 199 -11.74 8.00 1.08
C ILE A 199 -11.27 7.15 -0.12
N LYS A 200 -9.96 7.12 -0.38
CA LYS A 200 -9.34 6.29 -1.42
C LYS A 200 -9.64 4.81 -1.22
N ASP A 201 -9.39 4.31 -0.01
CA ASP A 201 -9.64 2.90 0.30
C ASP A 201 -11.13 2.56 0.22
N GLN A 202 -12.01 3.46 0.67
CA GLN A 202 -13.47 3.29 0.57
C GLN A 202 -13.93 3.26 -0.90
N ALA A 203 -13.34 4.10 -1.76
CA ALA A 203 -13.66 4.12 -3.19
C ALA A 203 -13.21 2.83 -3.90
N LEU A 204 -12.05 2.30 -3.52
CA LEU A 204 -11.49 1.07 -4.08
C LEU A 204 -12.23 -0.18 -3.57
N CYS A 205 -12.41 -0.28 -2.26
CA CYS A 205 -13.06 -1.41 -1.60
C CYS A 205 -13.49 -1.02 -0.17
N PRO A 206 -14.80 -1.06 0.18
CA PRO A 206 -15.26 -0.74 1.53
C PRO A 206 -14.64 -1.61 2.63
N PHE A 207 -14.43 -2.91 2.34
CA PHE A 207 -13.75 -3.80 3.27
C PHE A 207 -12.29 -3.40 3.52
N ARG A 208 -11.58 -2.97 2.48
CA ARG A 208 -10.22 -2.44 2.60
C ARG A 208 -10.18 -1.21 3.52
N ALA A 209 -11.11 -0.29 3.34
CA ALA A 209 -11.23 0.87 4.23
C ALA A 209 -11.48 0.46 5.68
N PHE A 210 -12.36 -0.52 5.91
CA PHE A 210 -12.63 -1.06 7.24
C PHE A 210 -11.38 -1.73 7.83
N ALA A 211 -10.71 -2.61 7.07
CA ALA A 211 -9.52 -3.32 7.52
C ALA A 211 -8.37 -2.36 7.88
N HIS A 212 -8.02 -1.43 6.97
CA HIS A 212 -6.92 -0.50 7.21
C HIS A 212 -7.21 0.52 8.31
N HIS A 213 -8.37 1.19 8.23
CA HIS A 213 -8.61 2.37 9.07
C HIS A 213 -9.35 2.07 10.37
N ARG A 214 -10.02 0.94 10.48
CA ARG A 214 -10.72 0.53 11.72
C ARG A 214 -10.04 -0.61 12.45
N LEU A 215 -9.64 -1.66 11.74
CA LEU A 215 -8.93 -2.78 12.32
C LEU A 215 -7.41 -2.55 12.40
N ARG A 216 -6.88 -1.54 11.67
CA ARG A 216 -5.45 -1.27 11.52
C ARG A 216 -4.68 -2.49 11.02
N ALA A 217 -5.32 -3.25 10.13
CA ALA A 217 -4.72 -4.39 9.47
C ALA A 217 -3.83 -3.90 8.34
N GLU A 218 -2.57 -3.67 8.63
CA GLU A 218 -1.56 -3.25 7.65
C GLU A 218 -0.64 -4.43 7.33
N LYS A 219 -0.21 -4.52 6.06
CA LYS A 219 0.84 -5.46 5.69
C LYS A 219 2.11 -5.08 6.46
N LEU A 220 2.78 -6.08 7.02
CA LEU A 220 4.09 -5.85 7.63
C LEU A 220 5.06 -5.37 6.54
N ASP A 221 5.68 -4.21 6.76
CA ASP A 221 6.67 -3.69 5.84
C ASP A 221 7.87 -4.64 5.74
N GLU A 222 8.21 -5.01 4.52
CA GLU A 222 9.46 -5.72 4.27
C GLU A 222 10.60 -4.72 4.39
N PRO A 223 11.63 -5.00 5.19
CA PRO A 223 12.74 -4.08 5.36
C PRO A 223 13.50 -3.92 4.04
N ASP A 224 13.44 -2.73 3.47
CA ASP A 224 14.18 -2.35 2.27
C ASP A 224 15.63 -1.96 2.63
N ILE A 225 16.57 -2.29 1.74
CA ILE A 225 17.95 -1.82 1.87
C ILE A 225 18.00 -0.36 1.40
N GLY A 226 18.11 0.55 2.36
CA GLY A 226 18.24 1.97 2.08
C GLY A 226 16.95 2.77 2.28
N ILE A 227 16.72 3.76 1.42
CA ILE A 227 15.55 4.64 1.49
C ILE A 227 14.51 4.14 0.49
N ASP A 228 13.35 3.73 1.00
CA ASP A 228 12.21 3.28 0.20
C ASP A 228 11.60 4.42 -0.64
N ASN A 229 10.76 4.06 -1.62
CA ASN A 229 10.19 5.02 -2.55
C ASN A 229 9.24 6.02 -1.88
N MET A 230 8.50 5.63 -0.84
CA MET A 230 7.62 6.51 -0.09
C MET A 230 8.42 7.55 0.69
N SER A 231 9.44 7.11 1.41
CA SER A 231 10.38 8.00 2.13
C SER A 231 11.08 8.97 1.18
N ARG A 232 11.50 8.51 -0.01
CA ARG A 232 12.07 9.38 -1.04
C ARG A 232 11.11 10.48 -1.51
N GLY A 233 9.82 10.17 -1.58
CA GLY A 233 8.77 11.16 -1.84
C GLY A 233 8.69 12.19 -0.72
N ILE A 234 8.55 11.73 0.52
CA ILE A 234 8.46 12.58 1.72
C ILE A 234 9.64 13.55 1.80
N HIS A 235 10.86 13.09 1.48
CA HIS A 235 12.04 13.97 1.51
C HIS A 235 11.95 15.10 0.49
N VAL A 236 11.38 14.87 -0.70
CA VAL A 236 11.18 15.93 -1.69
C VAL A 236 10.20 16.98 -1.16
N HIS A 237 9.07 16.55 -0.56
CA HIS A 237 8.12 17.45 0.08
C HIS A 237 8.80 18.28 1.18
N THR A 238 9.57 17.63 2.06
CA THR A 238 10.28 18.31 3.15
C THR A 238 11.29 19.34 2.64
N VAL A 239 12.02 19.05 1.56
CA VAL A 239 12.97 20.01 0.96
C VAL A 239 12.23 21.23 0.40
N LEU A 240 11.12 21.00 -0.31
CA LEU A 240 10.35 22.07 -0.93
C LEU A 240 9.63 22.93 0.14
N ASP A 241 9.13 22.32 1.21
CA ASP A 241 8.56 22.99 2.37
C ASP A 241 9.59 23.91 3.03
N LEU A 242 10.76 23.38 3.42
CA LEU A 242 11.84 24.13 4.05
C LEU A 242 12.39 25.27 3.16
N PHE A 243 12.34 25.10 1.84
CA PHE A 243 12.72 26.15 0.91
C PHE A 243 11.63 27.23 0.82
N SER A 244 10.34 26.84 0.78
CA SER A 244 9.20 27.75 0.70
C SER A 244 9.05 28.62 1.95
N ASP A 245 9.45 28.14 3.12
CA ASP A 245 9.46 28.93 4.36
C ASP A 245 10.31 30.21 4.24
N LYS A 246 11.36 30.17 3.40
CA LYS A 246 12.28 31.30 3.18
C LYS A 246 11.93 32.08 1.90
N THR A 247 11.22 31.45 0.95
CA THR A 247 10.92 32.00 -0.38
C THR A 247 9.43 31.95 -0.60
N VAL A 248 8.73 32.95 -0.07
CA VAL A 248 7.27 32.97 0.04
C VAL A 248 6.53 33.33 -1.25
N ASP A 249 7.21 33.83 -2.29
CA ASP A 249 6.60 34.22 -3.56
C ASP A 249 7.56 34.09 -4.74
N GLN A 250 7.00 34.19 -5.95
CA GLN A 250 7.80 34.13 -7.18
C GLN A 250 8.78 35.28 -7.29
N GLN A 251 8.42 36.48 -6.87
CA GLN A 251 9.28 37.66 -6.97
C GLN A 251 10.54 37.48 -6.13
N THR A 252 10.40 36.96 -4.93
CA THR A 252 11.52 36.56 -4.05
C THR A 252 12.38 35.50 -4.73
N LEU A 253 11.77 34.47 -5.33
CA LEU A 253 12.51 33.42 -6.06
C LEU A 253 13.33 34.00 -7.20
N LEU A 254 12.75 34.88 -7.99
CA LEU A 254 13.41 35.53 -9.17
C LEU A 254 14.49 36.54 -8.75
N SER A 255 14.42 37.11 -7.56
CA SER A 255 15.40 38.05 -7.02
C SER A 255 16.66 37.38 -6.46
N LEU A 256 16.64 36.06 -6.22
CA LEU A 256 17.79 35.34 -5.69
C LEU A 256 18.92 35.29 -6.72
N THR A 257 20.14 35.60 -6.26
CA THR A 257 21.34 35.28 -7.04
C THR A 257 21.54 33.78 -7.12
N GLU A 258 22.28 33.28 -8.11
CA GLU A 258 22.57 31.85 -8.25
C GLU A 258 23.24 31.28 -7.00
N GLU A 259 24.17 32.04 -6.37
CA GLU A 259 24.83 31.64 -5.13
C GLU A 259 23.85 31.55 -3.96
N ALA A 260 22.94 32.52 -3.81
CA ALA A 260 21.94 32.54 -2.77
C ALA A 260 20.94 31.38 -2.94
N LEU A 261 20.50 31.11 -4.17
CA LEU A 261 19.63 29.97 -4.51
C LEU A 261 20.29 28.62 -4.14
N ILE A 262 21.54 28.43 -4.56
CA ILE A 262 22.30 27.21 -4.25
C ILE A 262 22.49 27.04 -2.73
N SER A 263 22.81 28.12 -2.00
CA SER A 263 22.97 28.08 -0.54
C SER A 263 21.66 27.70 0.14
N SER A 264 20.55 28.37 -0.21
CA SER A 264 19.23 28.09 0.38
C SER A 264 18.76 26.64 0.08
N LEU A 265 19.01 26.14 -1.12
CA LEU A 265 18.72 24.75 -1.47
C LEU A 265 19.57 23.75 -0.67
N ARG A 266 20.87 24.03 -0.46
CA ARG A 266 21.74 23.17 0.34
C ARG A 266 21.30 23.12 1.80
N ASP A 267 20.86 24.23 2.35
CA ASP A 267 20.31 24.30 3.71
C ASP A 267 19.02 23.50 3.82
N ALA A 268 18.09 23.66 2.88
CA ALA A 268 16.83 22.91 2.85
C ALA A 268 17.06 21.40 2.72
N VAL A 269 17.97 20.97 1.85
CA VAL A 269 18.35 19.57 1.67
C VAL A 269 19.01 19.00 2.92
N SER A 270 19.89 19.78 3.59
CA SER A 270 20.53 19.34 4.83
C SER A 270 19.53 19.19 5.95
N GLY A 271 18.62 20.15 6.12
CA GLY A 271 17.53 20.08 7.09
C GLY A 271 16.57 18.91 6.87
N ALA A 272 16.25 18.59 5.60
CA ALA A 272 15.43 17.44 5.27
C ALA A 272 16.11 16.10 5.62
N LEU A 273 17.40 15.98 5.39
CA LEU A 273 18.17 14.78 5.76
C LEU A 273 18.31 14.62 7.27
N GLU A 274 18.49 15.71 8.01
CA GLU A 274 18.51 15.70 9.47
C GLU A 274 17.17 15.28 10.08
N ARG A 275 16.04 15.78 9.53
CA ARG A 275 14.71 15.33 9.94
C ARG A 275 14.53 13.83 9.69
N LEU A 276 14.97 13.31 8.55
CA LEU A 276 14.93 11.89 8.22
C LEU A 276 15.70 11.04 9.23
N GLU A 277 16.95 11.38 9.52
CA GLU A 277 17.79 10.63 10.47
C GLU A 277 17.15 10.60 11.86
N LYS A 278 16.57 11.74 12.28
CA LYS A 278 15.86 11.85 13.55
C LYS A 278 14.60 10.98 13.60
N GLU A 279 13.80 10.93 12.54
CA GLU A 279 12.57 10.14 12.46
C GLU A 279 12.87 8.64 12.41
N ARG A 280 13.85 8.22 11.63
CA ARG A 280 14.30 6.84 11.55
C ARG A 280 15.10 6.38 12.77
N ARG A 281 15.55 7.29 13.63
CA ARG A 281 16.46 7.03 14.76
C ARG A 281 17.72 6.24 14.33
N CYS A 282 18.17 6.47 13.12
CA CYS A 282 19.32 5.81 12.51
C CYS A 282 20.02 6.75 11.52
N ASP A 283 21.32 6.87 11.65
CA ASP A 283 22.14 7.65 10.73
C ASP A 283 22.28 6.93 9.39
N LEU A 284 22.14 7.69 8.31
CA LEU A 284 22.43 7.17 6.97
C LEU A 284 23.94 6.94 6.78
N PRO A 285 24.35 5.83 6.16
CA PRO A 285 25.73 5.64 5.77
C PRO A 285 26.26 6.86 4.97
N PRO A 286 27.49 7.33 5.20
CA PRO A 286 27.99 8.59 4.62
C PRO A 286 27.85 8.66 3.09
N ARG A 287 28.11 7.56 2.40
CA ARG A 287 27.98 7.46 0.93
C ARG A 287 26.53 7.58 0.47
N GLN A 288 25.62 6.94 1.18
CA GLN A 288 24.18 7.00 0.88
C GLN A 288 23.64 8.40 1.13
N LYS A 289 24.03 9.02 2.23
CA LYS A 289 23.68 10.42 2.56
C LYS A 289 24.17 11.38 1.48
N GLN A 290 25.38 11.18 0.94
CA GLN A 290 25.91 11.99 -0.14
C GLN A 290 25.12 11.83 -1.44
N ILE A 291 24.76 10.60 -1.81
CA ILE A 291 23.95 10.30 -3.01
C ILE A 291 22.59 10.96 -2.88
N GLU A 292 21.92 10.78 -1.74
CA GLU A 292 20.60 11.35 -1.50
C GLU A 292 20.61 12.87 -1.47
N ARG A 293 21.62 13.48 -0.84
CA ARG A 293 21.84 14.94 -0.88
C ARG A 293 21.91 15.46 -2.32
N ARG A 294 22.70 14.80 -3.17
CA ARG A 294 22.83 15.17 -4.58
C ARG A 294 21.50 14.98 -5.33
N ARG A 295 20.80 13.89 -5.10
CA ARG A 295 19.51 13.61 -5.72
C ARG A 295 18.48 14.68 -5.38
N LEU A 296 18.30 14.98 -4.10
CA LEU A 296 17.34 15.96 -3.60
C LEU A 296 17.66 17.36 -4.14
N PHE A 297 18.94 17.77 -4.13
CA PHE A 297 19.37 19.03 -4.67
C PHE A 297 19.02 19.19 -6.15
N LEU A 298 19.32 18.19 -6.98
CA LEU A 298 19.04 18.22 -8.41
C LEU A 298 17.53 18.24 -8.72
N LEU A 299 16.73 17.49 -7.97
CA LEU A 299 15.28 17.47 -8.11
C LEU A 299 14.67 18.83 -7.74
N ALA A 300 15.04 19.37 -6.57
CA ALA A 300 14.51 20.63 -6.10
C ALA A 300 14.95 21.80 -7.01
N ARG A 301 16.22 21.85 -7.44
CA ARG A 301 16.69 22.89 -8.38
C ARG A 301 15.87 22.87 -9.66
N ARG A 302 15.67 21.70 -10.27
CA ARG A 302 14.85 21.57 -11.48
C ARG A 302 13.42 22.02 -11.26
N TRP A 303 12.84 21.67 -10.11
CA TRP A 303 11.51 22.10 -9.76
C TRP A 303 11.42 23.63 -9.66
N LEU A 304 12.38 24.29 -9.02
CA LEU A 304 12.41 25.75 -8.91
C LEU A 304 12.59 26.44 -10.27
N GLU A 305 13.28 25.83 -11.22
CA GLU A 305 13.33 26.31 -12.62
C GLU A 305 11.93 26.26 -13.29
N MET A 306 11.07 25.31 -12.93
CA MET A 306 9.67 25.27 -13.37
C MET A 306 8.83 26.35 -12.67
N GLU A 307 9.00 26.49 -11.36
CA GLU A 307 8.32 27.51 -10.55
C GLU A 307 8.65 28.96 -11.04
N SER A 308 9.90 29.23 -11.40
CA SER A 308 10.30 30.53 -11.90
C SER A 308 9.62 30.95 -13.21
N ARG A 309 9.11 29.98 -13.98
CA ARG A 309 8.41 30.23 -15.26
C ARG A 309 6.90 30.44 -15.10
N ARG A 310 6.35 30.29 -13.88
CA ARG A 310 4.92 30.54 -13.60
C ARG A 310 4.62 32.02 -13.64
N LYS A 311 3.34 32.36 -13.78
CA LYS A 311 2.87 33.74 -13.47
C LYS A 311 3.05 34.02 -11.97
N PRO A 312 3.02 35.29 -11.54
CA PRO A 312 3.19 35.66 -10.15
C PRO A 312 2.26 34.84 -9.20
N PHE A 313 2.83 34.38 -8.11
CA PHE A 313 2.12 33.69 -7.03
C PHE A 313 2.74 34.04 -5.69
N ARG A 314 1.95 33.82 -4.63
CA ARG A 314 2.41 33.90 -3.24
C ARG A 314 1.98 32.65 -2.48
N VAL A 315 2.92 31.98 -1.80
CA VAL A 315 2.62 30.82 -0.94
C VAL A 315 1.92 31.32 0.32
N VAL A 316 0.66 30.93 0.50
CA VAL A 316 -0.15 31.34 1.66
C VAL A 316 -0.25 30.24 2.71
N ALA A 317 0.00 29.00 2.34
CA ALA A 317 0.06 27.88 3.26
C ALA A 317 0.96 26.76 2.71
N SER A 318 1.78 26.16 3.58
CA SER A 318 2.57 24.96 3.32
C SER A 318 2.37 23.97 4.47
N GLU A 319 2.25 22.66 4.14
CA GLU A 319 2.12 21.55 5.09
C GLU A 319 1.08 21.78 6.22
N LYS A 320 0.02 22.54 5.92
CA LYS A 320 -0.96 22.97 6.89
C LYS A 320 -2.05 21.92 7.11
N SER A 321 -2.30 21.60 8.37
CA SER A 321 -3.38 20.70 8.76
C SER A 321 -4.74 21.38 8.57
N HIS A 322 -5.65 20.71 7.87
CA HIS A 322 -7.03 21.10 7.66
C HIS A 322 -7.97 20.01 8.14
N GLN A 323 -9.21 20.42 8.42
CA GLN A 323 -10.30 19.50 8.70
C GLN A 323 -11.36 19.68 7.60
N ILE A 324 -11.70 18.60 6.95
CA ILE A 324 -12.79 18.57 5.97
C ILE A 324 -13.94 17.72 6.51
N LYS A 325 -15.15 18.19 6.23
CA LYS A 325 -16.38 17.46 6.57
C LYS A 325 -16.94 16.83 5.30
N ILE A 326 -17.09 15.49 5.34
CA ILE A 326 -17.71 14.71 4.25
C ILE A 326 -18.87 13.94 4.86
N GLY A 327 -20.10 14.36 4.56
CA GLY A 327 -21.28 13.89 5.27
C GLY A 327 -21.14 14.17 6.78
N ASP A 328 -21.26 13.14 7.60
CA ASP A 328 -21.07 13.25 9.06
C ASP A 328 -19.63 12.98 9.51
N LEU A 329 -18.74 12.66 8.60
CA LEU A 329 -17.33 12.39 8.92
C LEU A 329 -16.52 13.68 8.94
N LEU A 330 -15.76 13.87 10.01
CA LEU A 330 -14.74 14.90 10.10
C LEU A 330 -13.38 14.24 9.87
N ILE A 331 -12.70 14.61 8.79
CA ILE A 331 -11.42 14.03 8.38
C ILE A 331 -10.33 15.07 8.55
N ARG A 332 -9.23 14.69 9.23
CA ARG A 332 -8.05 15.53 9.32
C ARG A 332 -7.17 15.25 8.10
N THR A 333 -6.80 16.30 7.38
CA THR A 333 -5.94 16.26 6.20
C THR A 333 -4.80 17.25 6.33
N ARG A 334 -3.78 17.10 5.49
CA ARG A 334 -2.67 18.03 5.38
C ARG A 334 -2.48 18.38 3.92
N ILE A 335 -2.58 19.67 3.60
CA ILE A 335 -2.39 20.19 2.25
C ILE A 335 -0.92 20.55 2.10
N ASP A 336 -0.27 20.06 1.04
CA ASP A 336 1.14 20.28 0.82
C ASP A 336 1.43 21.78 0.60
N ARG A 337 0.63 22.44 -0.29
CA ARG A 337 0.81 23.85 -0.56
C ARG A 337 -0.47 24.51 -1.11
N VAL A 338 -0.67 25.75 -0.71
CA VAL A 338 -1.69 26.66 -1.27
C VAL A 338 -1.00 27.94 -1.69
N ASP A 339 -1.18 28.31 -2.96
CA ASP A 339 -0.71 29.58 -3.52
C ASP A 339 -1.88 30.53 -3.73
N GLU A 340 -1.68 31.81 -3.49
CA GLU A 340 -2.50 32.91 -3.98
C GLU A 340 -1.96 33.31 -5.35
N LEU A 341 -2.83 33.35 -6.36
CA LEU A 341 -2.51 33.71 -7.73
C LEU A 341 -2.67 35.22 -7.94
N GLU A 342 -2.20 35.72 -9.08
CA GLU A 342 -2.23 37.17 -9.42
C GLU A 342 -3.66 37.73 -9.41
N ASP A 343 -4.67 36.97 -9.77
CA ASP A 343 -6.09 37.34 -9.75
C ASP A 343 -6.77 37.26 -8.38
N GLY A 344 -6.01 36.93 -7.34
CA GLY A 344 -6.49 36.75 -5.96
C GLY A 344 -7.16 35.38 -5.71
N SER A 345 -7.26 34.51 -6.72
CA SER A 345 -7.73 33.14 -6.51
C SER A 345 -6.62 32.25 -5.91
N CYS A 346 -7.02 31.09 -5.37
CA CYS A 346 -6.10 30.15 -4.75
C CYS A 346 -5.83 28.94 -5.64
N ALA A 347 -4.59 28.47 -5.64
CA ALA A 347 -4.21 27.19 -6.23
C ALA A 347 -3.84 26.18 -5.14
N ILE A 348 -4.48 25.02 -5.15
CA ILE A 348 -4.11 23.89 -4.29
C ILE A 348 -3.12 23.03 -5.05
N ILE A 349 -1.96 22.80 -4.45
CA ILE A 349 -0.86 22.06 -5.07
C ILE A 349 -0.48 20.88 -4.17
N ASP A 350 -0.35 19.70 -4.77
CA ASP A 350 0.10 18.47 -4.13
C ASP A 350 1.33 17.93 -4.87
N TYR A 351 2.41 17.74 -4.16
CA TYR A 351 3.66 17.25 -4.74
C TYR A 351 3.63 15.74 -4.98
N LYS A 352 4.01 15.32 -6.17
CA LYS A 352 4.09 13.89 -6.53
C LYS A 352 5.45 13.57 -7.15
N THR A 353 6.10 12.54 -6.63
CA THR A 353 7.31 11.94 -7.24
C THR A 353 6.96 10.73 -8.12
N GLY A 354 5.78 10.16 -7.92
CA GLY A 354 5.22 9.04 -8.66
C GLY A 354 4.36 9.46 -9.86
N GLN A 355 3.47 8.56 -10.27
CA GLN A 355 2.46 8.87 -11.28
C GLN A 355 1.36 9.76 -10.67
N ALA A 356 0.91 10.74 -11.46
CA ALA A 356 -0.22 11.59 -11.13
C ALA A 356 -1.11 11.72 -12.37
N ASP A 357 -2.35 11.27 -12.25
CA ASP A 357 -3.34 11.33 -13.33
C ASP A 357 -4.62 12.02 -12.84
N PRO A 358 -4.86 13.28 -13.23
CA PRO A 358 -6.06 14.00 -12.86
C PRO A 358 -7.35 13.39 -13.42
N LEU A 359 -7.28 12.51 -14.42
CA LEU A 359 -8.47 11.87 -14.99
C LEU A 359 -9.15 10.94 -13.98
N GLN A 360 -8.43 10.44 -12.99
CA GLN A 360 -8.98 9.64 -11.89
C GLN A 360 -9.96 10.41 -11.01
N TRP A 361 -10.02 11.74 -11.14
CA TRP A 361 -11.02 12.57 -10.46
C TRP A 361 -12.39 12.54 -11.14
N LEU A 362 -12.43 12.11 -12.40
CA LEU A 362 -13.63 12.10 -13.24
C LEU A 362 -14.30 10.72 -13.32
N ASP A 363 -13.72 9.72 -12.67
CA ASP A 363 -14.31 8.38 -12.59
C ASP A 363 -15.52 8.37 -11.67
N ASP A 364 -16.46 7.43 -11.86
CA ASP A 364 -17.62 7.23 -11.00
C ASP A 364 -17.24 7.04 -9.54
N ARG A 365 -16.06 6.45 -9.28
CA ARG A 365 -15.43 6.36 -7.97
C ARG A 365 -14.09 7.05 -8.00
N VAL A 366 -13.98 8.14 -7.27
CA VAL A 366 -12.73 8.94 -7.21
C VAL A 366 -11.66 8.16 -6.46
N THR A 367 -10.72 7.56 -7.19
CA THR A 367 -9.63 6.75 -6.64
C THR A 367 -8.41 7.55 -6.20
N GLU A 368 -8.30 8.83 -6.62
CA GLU A 368 -7.32 9.81 -6.11
C GLU A 368 -8.07 11.01 -5.48
N PRO A 369 -8.69 10.85 -4.29
CA PRO A 369 -9.59 11.84 -3.71
C PRO A 369 -8.88 13.00 -3.00
N GLN A 370 -7.56 13.02 -2.91
CA GLN A 370 -6.78 13.95 -2.10
C GLN A 370 -7.09 15.41 -2.45
N LEU A 371 -6.80 15.81 -3.68
CA LEU A 371 -7.05 17.18 -4.14
C LEU A 371 -8.54 17.54 -4.23
N PRO A 372 -9.44 16.68 -4.78
CA PRO A 372 -10.88 16.93 -4.74
C PRO A 372 -11.43 17.13 -3.32
N ALA A 373 -10.94 16.35 -2.35
CA ALA A 373 -11.37 16.50 -0.97
C ALA A 373 -10.93 17.85 -0.36
N TYR A 374 -9.75 18.35 -0.71
CA TYR A 374 -9.29 19.66 -0.25
C TYR A 374 -10.16 20.81 -0.78
N CYS A 375 -10.70 20.66 -1.99
CA CYS A 375 -11.60 21.64 -2.58
C CYS A 375 -12.91 21.79 -1.82
N LEU A 376 -13.38 20.75 -1.09
CA LEU A 376 -14.62 20.82 -0.29
C LEU A 376 -14.53 21.85 0.85
N GLY A 377 -13.32 22.22 1.26
CA GLY A 377 -13.09 23.21 2.31
C GLY A 377 -13.01 24.68 1.81
N MET A 378 -13.10 24.89 0.49
CA MET A 378 -12.96 26.20 -0.14
C MET A 378 -14.20 26.60 -0.93
N SER A 379 -14.49 27.89 -1.03
CA SER A 379 -15.56 28.36 -1.92
C SER A 379 -15.10 28.26 -3.39
N GLN A 380 -16.04 27.93 -4.28
CA GLN A 380 -15.75 27.78 -5.72
C GLN A 380 -15.13 29.04 -6.34
N ASP A 381 -15.57 30.22 -5.91
CA ASP A 381 -15.06 31.47 -6.44
C ASP A 381 -13.62 31.77 -6.05
N GLN A 382 -13.14 31.17 -4.97
CA GLN A 382 -11.76 31.32 -4.50
C GLN A 382 -10.78 30.34 -5.17
N LEU A 383 -11.27 29.30 -5.84
CA LEU A 383 -10.43 28.27 -6.41
C LEU A 383 -10.03 28.59 -7.86
N GLY A 384 -8.77 28.89 -8.10
CA GLY A 384 -8.18 29.17 -9.41
C GLY A 384 -7.56 27.93 -10.07
N ALA A 385 -6.98 27.04 -9.29
CA ALA A 385 -6.36 25.82 -9.80
C ALA A 385 -6.26 24.70 -8.75
N VAL A 386 -6.24 23.46 -9.25
CA VAL A 386 -6.00 22.23 -8.47
C VAL A 386 -4.99 21.39 -9.23
N MET A 387 -3.77 21.26 -8.69
CA MET A 387 -2.63 20.76 -9.44
C MET A 387 -1.82 19.72 -8.68
N PHE A 388 -1.47 18.67 -9.37
CA PHE A 388 -0.32 17.85 -9.00
C PHE A 388 0.96 18.50 -9.50
N ALA A 389 1.90 18.71 -8.61
CA ALA A 389 3.26 19.15 -8.90
C ALA A 389 4.14 17.91 -9.04
N VAL A 390 4.37 17.45 -10.28
CA VAL A 390 5.15 16.24 -10.56
C VAL A 390 6.64 16.58 -10.57
N VAL A 391 7.36 16.12 -9.54
CA VAL A 391 8.79 16.37 -9.35
C VAL A 391 9.59 15.14 -9.73
N ARG A 392 10.22 15.16 -10.92
CA ARG A 392 10.97 14.04 -11.48
C ARG A 392 12.35 14.44 -11.99
N SER A 393 13.23 13.44 -12.11
CA SER A 393 14.60 13.65 -12.60
C SER A 393 14.68 13.98 -14.09
N LYS A 394 13.73 13.53 -14.92
CA LYS A 394 13.68 13.83 -16.34
C LYS A 394 12.83 15.07 -16.58
N GLU A 395 13.38 16.03 -17.30
CA GLU A 395 12.73 17.32 -17.59
C GLU A 395 11.34 17.16 -18.23
N LYS A 396 11.21 16.27 -19.21
CA LYS A 396 9.93 16.02 -19.91
C LYS A 396 8.83 15.41 -19.02
N GLU A 397 9.20 14.89 -17.87
CA GLU A 397 8.28 14.26 -16.91
C GLU A 397 7.95 15.17 -15.72
N CYS A 398 8.70 16.28 -15.57
CA CYS A 398 8.52 17.30 -14.54
C CYS A 398 7.50 18.33 -14.99
N GLY A 399 6.59 18.75 -14.11
CA GLY A 399 5.61 19.79 -14.45
C GLY A 399 4.29 19.66 -13.68
N PHE A 400 3.33 20.49 -14.06
CA PHE A 400 2.01 20.52 -13.43
C PHE A 400 1.00 19.68 -14.20
N ARG A 401 0.11 19.01 -13.46
CA ARG A 401 -1.00 18.22 -14.00
C ARG A 401 -2.24 18.45 -13.16
N GLY A 402 -3.32 18.90 -13.75
CA GLY A 402 -4.52 19.19 -13.00
C GLY A 402 -5.54 19.99 -13.78
N VAL A 403 -6.33 20.77 -13.08
CA VAL A 403 -7.36 21.64 -13.60
C VAL A 403 -7.08 23.07 -13.15
N ALA A 404 -7.15 24.04 -14.07
CA ALA A 404 -6.98 25.45 -13.77
C ALA A 404 -7.91 26.30 -14.63
N ARG A 405 -8.27 27.49 -14.12
CA ARG A 405 -9.01 28.49 -14.90
C ARG A 405 -8.14 29.06 -16.04
N ASP A 406 -6.86 29.23 -15.76
CA ASP A 406 -5.88 29.73 -16.74
C ASP A 406 -4.73 28.74 -16.87
N LEU A 407 -4.59 28.15 -18.07
CA LEU A 407 -3.53 27.18 -18.36
C LEU A 407 -2.17 27.83 -18.61
N GLU A 408 -2.14 29.11 -19.05
CA GLU A 408 -0.89 29.82 -19.34
C GLU A 408 -0.04 30.05 -18.09
N SER A 409 -0.68 30.05 -16.93
CA SER A 409 0.00 30.15 -15.62
C SER A 409 0.80 28.92 -15.24
N TRP A 410 0.67 27.78 -15.96
CA TRP A 410 1.20 26.49 -15.55
C TRP A 410 2.16 25.91 -16.59
N PRO A 411 3.47 26.12 -16.42
CA PRO A 411 4.50 25.63 -17.35
C PRO A 411 4.43 24.11 -17.53
N GLY A 412 4.46 23.67 -18.80
CA GLY A 412 4.41 22.25 -19.14
C GLY A 412 3.02 21.62 -19.10
N ALA A 413 1.97 22.35 -18.70
CA ALA A 413 0.60 21.88 -18.77
C ALA A 413 0.16 21.77 -20.24
N LYS A 414 -0.46 20.62 -20.58
CA LYS A 414 -1.03 20.40 -21.92
C LYS A 414 -2.55 20.38 -21.78
N SER A 415 -3.23 21.23 -22.60
CA SER A 415 -4.68 21.21 -22.69
C SER A 415 -5.19 19.85 -23.18
N ARG A 416 -6.17 19.29 -22.48
CA ARG A 416 -6.95 18.14 -22.92
C ARG A 416 -8.42 18.54 -22.86
N LYS A 417 -9.16 18.34 -23.95
CA LYS A 417 -10.59 18.67 -23.97
C LYS A 417 -11.34 17.69 -23.02
N LEU A 418 -11.91 18.23 -21.95
CA LEU A 418 -12.76 17.49 -21.02
C LEU A 418 -14.14 17.12 -21.58
N SER A 419 -14.49 17.65 -22.76
CA SER A 419 -15.77 17.41 -23.44
C SER A 419 -16.10 15.93 -23.71
N SER A 420 -15.08 15.05 -23.72
CA SER A 420 -15.27 13.60 -23.87
C SER A 420 -15.86 12.91 -22.62
N TYR A 421 -15.92 13.59 -21.49
CA TYR A 421 -16.42 13.06 -20.22
C TYR A 421 -17.80 13.61 -19.82
N GLY A 422 -18.48 14.32 -20.75
CA GLY A 422 -19.81 14.86 -20.47
C GLY A 422 -19.85 16.03 -19.48
N VAL A 423 -18.70 16.53 -19.06
CA VAL A 423 -18.61 17.66 -18.15
C VAL A 423 -18.59 18.94 -18.96
N LEU A 424 -19.75 19.56 -19.11
CA LEU A 424 -19.94 20.94 -19.57
C LEU A 424 -19.73 21.88 -18.36
N GLY A 425 -18.52 21.99 -17.89
CA GLY A 425 -18.15 22.93 -16.84
C GLY A 425 -16.76 23.45 -17.10
N PHE A 426 -16.65 24.74 -17.27
CA PHE A 426 -15.39 25.43 -17.18
C PHE A 426 -14.90 25.33 -15.72
N TRP A 427 -13.88 24.56 -15.50
CA TRP A 427 -13.11 24.56 -14.24
C TRP A 427 -11.73 25.08 -14.53
#